data_b97b4abfc2e8846138e1e8f6217e0527
#
_entry.id   b97b4abfc2e8846138e1e8f6217e0527
#
_cell.length_a   1.000
_cell.length_b   1.000
_cell.length_c   1.000
_cell.angle_alpha   90.00
_cell.angle_beta   90.00
_cell.angle_gamma   90.00
#
_symmetry.space_group_name_H-M   'P 1'
#
loop_
_entity.id
_entity.type
_entity.pdbx_description
1 polymer ?
#
loop_
_entity_poly.entity_id
_entity_poly.type
_entity_poly.pdbx_seq_one_letter_code
_entity_poly.pdbx_strand_id
1 'polypeptide(L)'
;MLDQLASTSFRELNKPQLDERTVVFVDLSGYTAMVEREDLTAVGDILNEFYGFAIRIIQQHGGAVDKLIGDGIMAVFKGPPTVIGIHNQALAAVSASLAIIREVEHLSERRFSAENKLTASAGVCSGKVLVGLVGSHQHMSHTCIGDVVNVAARLQGLAEPGEVLIANETYQSCLQGGAVVWVDGKIREARVKNRKQPVRYWSLGKGKGVPPLSL
;
A
#
# COMPACT_ATOMS: atom_id res chain seq x y z
N MET A 1 19.28 -12.22 35.25
CA MET A 1 18.41 -11.25 35.95
C MET A 1 18.37 -9.90 35.24
N LEU A 2 19.50 -9.27 34.89
CA LEU A 2 19.54 -8.00 34.10
C LEU A 2 18.95 -8.15 32.70
N ASP A 3 19.20 -9.27 31.99
CA ASP A 3 18.63 -9.53 30.66
C ASP A 3 17.11 -9.73 30.68
N GLN A 4 16.57 -10.29 31.76
CA GLN A 4 15.11 -10.44 31.91
C GLN A 4 14.42 -9.10 32.21
N LEU A 5 15.06 -8.22 33.00
CA LEU A 5 14.54 -6.89 33.28
C LEU A 5 14.58 -6.00 32.04
N ALA A 6 15.66 -6.05 31.26
CA ALA A 6 15.79 -5.32 30.00
C ALA A 6 14.76 -5.81 28.97
N SER A 7 14.53 -7.13 28.87
CA SER A 7 13.54 -7.71 27.96
C SER A 7 12.11 -7.40 28.35
N THR A 8 11.82 -7.29 29.66
CA THR A 8 10.49 -6.95 30.17
C THR A 8 10.17 -5.47 29.91
N SER A 9 11.13 -4.55 30.17
CA SER A 9 10.94 -3.12 29.90
C SER A 9 10.84 -2.82 28.40
N PHE A 10 11.60 -3.51 27.56
CA PHE A 10 11.50 -3.40 26.10
C PHE A 10 10.14 -3.87 25.57
N ARG A 11 9.58 -4.96 26.13
CA ARG A 11 8.25 -5.46 25.78
C ARG A 11 7.14 -4.53 26.23
N GLU A 12 7.25 -3.91 27.39
CA GLU A 12 6.25 -2.98 27.89
C GLU A 12 6.19 -1.70 27.07
N LEU A 13 7.34 -1.19 26.66
CA LEU A 13 7.47 -0.02 25.80
C LEU A 13 6.96 -0.26 24.37
N ASN A 14 6.96 -1.51 23.92
CA ASN A 14 6.58 -1.89 22.56
C ASN A 14 5.31 -2.75 22.50
N LYS A 15 4.44 -2.70 23.52
CA LYS A 15 3.15 -3.37 23.48
C LYS A 15 2.34 -2.92 22.28
N PRO A 16 1.73 -3.85 21.52
CA PRO A 16 0.86 -3.49 20.41
C PRO A 16 -0.28 -2.58 20.88
N GLN A 17 -0.51 -1.51 20.15
CA GLN A 17 -1.52 -0.50 20.44
C GLN A 17 -2.54 -0.40 19.32
N LEU A 18 -3.80 -0.15 19.68
CA LEU A 18 -4.83 0.18 18.69
C LEU A 18 -4.58 1.59 18.18
N ASP A 19 -4.54 1.72 16.87
CA ASP A 19 -4.37 3.00 16.21
C ASP A 19 -5.13 3.02 14.87
N GLU A 20 -5.40 4.19 14.34
CA GLU A 20 -5.97 4.35 13.01
C GLU A 20 -4.86 4.50 11.97
N ARG A 21 -4.92 3.65 10.93
CA ARG A 21 -3.95 3.63 9.84
C ARG A 21 -4.65 3.50 8.52
N THR A 22 -3.96 3.96 7.48
CA THR A 22 -4.27 3.57 6.12
C THR A 22 -3.19 2.59 5.66
N VAL A 23 -3.62 1.42 5.25
CA VAL A 23 -2.75 0.33 4.76
C VAL A 23 -2.87 0.26 3.25
N VAL A 24 -1.72 0.13 2.60
CA VAL A 24 -1.58 -0.01 1.15
C VAL A 24 -0.86 -1.32 0.85
N PHE A 25 -1.38 -2.05 -0.10
CA PHE A 25 -0.64 -3.08 -0.84
C PHE A 25 -0.48 -2.61 -2.28
N VAL A 26 0.74 -2.67 -2.78
CA VAL A 26 1.07 -2.46 -4.20
C VAL A 26 1.81 -3.68 -4.69
N ASP A 27 1.49 -4.15 -5.89
CA ASP A 27 2.07 -5.34 -6.48
C ASP A 27 2.31 -5.14 -7.98
N LEU A 28 3.38 -5.75 -8.52
CA LEU A 28 3.70 -5.65 -9.94
C LEU A 28 2.81 -6.60 -10.75
N SER A 29 2.11 -6.06 -11.72
CA SER A 29 1.34 -6.82 -12.68
C SER A 29 2.19 -7.15 -13.90
N GLY A 30 2.26 -8.43 -14.26
CA GLY A 30 3.12 -8.94 -15.35
C GLY A 30 4.47 -9.49 -14.86
N TYR A 31 4.75 -9.45 -13.55
CA TYR A 31 6.00 -9.92 -12.96
C TYR A 31 6.27 -11.40 -13.25
N THR A 32 5.32 -12.30 -13.01
CA THR A 32 5.48 -13.75 -13.25
C THR A 32 5.89 -14.03 -14.70
N ALA A 33 5.22 -13.40 -15.66
CA ALA A 33 5.54 -13.55 -17.07
C ALA A 33 6.91 -12.94 -17.43
N MET A 34 7.35 -11.93 -16.71
CA MET A 34 8.69 -11.35 -16.84
C MET A 34 9.75 -12.35 -16.35
N VAL A 35 9.58 -12.95 -15.19
CA VAL A 35 10.51 -13.96 -14.62
C VAL A 35 10.70 -15.15 -15.54
N GLU A 36 9.65 -15.57 -16.27
CA GLU A 36 9.73 -16.68 -17.23
C GLU A 36 10.52 -16.35 -18.50
N ARG A 37 10.68 -15.06 -18.83
CA ARG A 37 11.28 -14.61 -20.10
C ARG A 37 12.66 -13.99 -19.94
N GLU A 38 12.87 -13.27 -18.82
CA GLU A 38 14.06 -12.47 -18.62
C GLU A 38 15.12 -13.27 -17.82
N ASP A 39 16.36 -12.85 -17.94
CA ASP A 39 17.42 -13.34 -17.07
C ASP A 39 17.17 -12.93 -15.61
N LEU A 40 17.44 -13.84 -14.68
CA LEU A 40 17.18 -13.60 -13.25
C LEU A 40 17.96 -12.40 -12.68
N THR A 41 19.12 -12.08 -13.24
CA THR A 41 19.89 -10.88 -12.85
C THR A 41 19.14 -9.63 -13.27
N ALA A 42 18.62 -9.60 -14.51
CA ALA A 42 17.81 -8.48 -15.01
C ALA A 42 16.50 -8.32 -14.21
N VAL A 43 15.86 -9.42 -13.82
CA VAL A 43 14.70 -9.40 -12.93
C VAL A 43 15.05 -8.78 -11.57
N GLY A 44 16.20 -9.15 -11.00
CA GLY A 44 16.70 -8.57 -9.74
C GLY A 44 16.92 -7.06 -9.84
N ASP A 45 17.50 -6.59 -10.93
CA ASP A 45 17.73 -5.16 -11.18
C ASP A 45 16.42 -4.37 -11.31
N ILE A 46 15.43 -4.94 -11.99
CA ILE A 46 14.09 -4.33 -12.14
C ILE A 46 13.39 -4.24 -10.78
N LEU A 47 13.44 -5.29 -9.96
CA LEU A 47 12.89 -5.27 -8.60
C LEU A 47 13.57 -4.22 -7.73
N ASN A 48 14.89 -4.12 -7.78
CA ASN A 48 15.63 -3.11 -7.02
C ASN A 48 15.28 -1.70 -7.46
N GLU A 49 15.11 -1.45 -8.77
CA GLU A 49 14.67 -0.16 -9.30
C GLU A 49 13.23 0.15 -8.81
N PHE A 50 12.31 -0.82 -8.90
CA PHE A 50 10.95 -0.71 -8.38
C PHE A 50 10.93 -0.38 -6.89
N TYR A 51 11.59 -1.16 -6.05
CA TYR A 51 11.66 -0.89 -4.63
C TYR A 51 12.28 0.47 -4.32
N GLY A 52 13.33 0.85 -5.05
CA GLY A 52 14.04 2.12 -4.85
C GLY A 52 13.12 3.33 -5.01
N PHE A 53 12.32 3.40 -6.07
CA PHE A 53 11.40 4.52 -6.23
C PHE A 53 10.12 4.37 -5.42
N ALA A 54 9.57 3.17 -5.25
CA ALA A 54 8.34 2.96 -4.49
C ALA A 54 8.52 3.32 -3.01
N ILE A 55 9.61 2.88 -2.38
CA ILE A 55 9.95 3.25 -1.00
C ILE A 55 10.09 4.77 -0.86
N ARG A 56 10.80 5.43 -1.78
CA ARG A 56 10.96 6.88 -1.77
C ARG A 56 9.62 7.61 -1.91
N ILE A 57 8.74 7.17 -2.81
CA ILE A 57 7.40 7.76 -2.99
C ILE A 57 6.58 7.59 -1.73
N ILE A 58 6.56 6.39 -1.12
CA ILE A 58 5.85 6.12 0.14
C ILE A 58 6.33 7.10 1.23
N GLN A 59 7.64 7.25 1.41
CA GLN A 59 8.23 8.13 2.42
C GLN A 59 7.92 9.61 2.15
N GLN A 60 8.00 10.07 0.90
CA GLN A 60 7.63 11.43 0.50
C GLN A 60 6.18 11.76 0.79
N HIS A 61 5.28 10.76 0.77
CA HIS A 61 3.87 10.90 1.13
C HIS A 61 3.61 10.66 2.63
N GLY A 62 4.66 10.57 3.47
CA GLY A 62 4.53 10.39 4.92
C GLY A 62 4.15 8.97 5.34
N GLY A 63 4.28 7.99 4.46
CA GLY A 63 4.11 6.57 4.76
C GLY A 63 5.42 5.90 5.21
N ALA A 64 5.28 4.72 5.78
CA ALA A 64 6.37 3.82 6.09
C ALA A 64 6.15 2.47 5.43
N VAL A 65 7.21 1.87 4.91
CA VAL A 65 7.16 0.48 4.42
C VAL A 65 7.12 -0.46 5.61
N ASP A 66 6.11 -1.33 5.65
CA ASP A 66 5.98 -2.36 6.68
C ASP A 66 6.80 -3.60 6.29
N LYS A 67 6.64 -4.08 5.06
CA LYS A 67 7.41 -5.19 4.50
C LYS A 67 7.39 -5.23 2.98
N LEU A 68 8.39 -5.89 2.41
CA LEU A 68 8.45 -6.32 1.02
C LEU A 68 7.91 -7.76 0.94
N ILE A 69 7.08 -8.05 -0.07
CA ILE A 69 6.39 -9.33 -0.20
C ILE A 69 6.50 -9.78 -1.66
N GLY A 70 7.54 -10.59 -1.97
CA GLY A 70 7.78 -10.99 -3.36
C GLY A 70 8.04 -9.77 -4.25
N ASP A 71 7.19 -9.51 -5.21
CA ASP A 71 7.19 -8.35 -6.11
C ASP A 71 6.25 -7.22 -5.62
N GLY A 72 5.75 -7.33 -4.39
CA GLY A 72 4.85 -6.36 -3.79
C GLY A 72 5.39 -5.66 -2.55
N ILE A 73 4.71 -4.60 -2.14
CA ILE A 73 5.03 -3.78 -0.97
C ILE A 73 3.78 -3.61 -0.11
N MET A 74 3.92 -3.84 1.19
CA MET A 74 2.96 -3.36 2.18
C MET A 74 3.48 -2.06 2.80
N ALA A 75 2.69 -1.01 2.76
CA ALA A 75 2.99 0.28 3.38
C ALA A 75 1.86 0.73 4.31
N VAL A 76 2.22 1.57 5.27
CA VAL A 76 1.32 2.07 6.32
C VAL A 76 1.48 3.57 6.45
N PHE A 77 0.36 4.28 6.49
CA PHE A 77 0.31 5.73 6.65
C PHE A 77 -0.33 6.09 7.99
N LYS A 78 0.30 7.02 8.70
CA LYS A 78 -0.15 7.53 10.01
C LYS A 78 -0.16 9.05 10.00
N GLY A 79 -1.32 9.63 10.31
CA GLY A 79 -1.47 11.07 10.49
C GLY A 79 -1.18 11.88 9.22
N PRO A 80 -1.17 13.19 9.34
CA PRO A 80 -0.88 14.06 8.21
C PRO A 80 0.60 13.95 7.83
N PRO A 81 0.93 13.80 6.52
CA PRO A 81 2.29 13.87 6.05
C PRO A 81 2.83 15.29 6.23
N THR A 82 4.09 15.39 6.65
CA THR A 82 4.74 16.68 6.89
C THR A 82 5.39 17.28 5.62
N VAL A 83 5.50 16.51 4.53
CA VAL A 83 6.39 16.85 3.41
C VAL A 83 5.70 17.49 2.22
N ILE A 84 4.43 17.17 1.94
CA ILE A 84 3.72 17.64 0.71
C ILE A 84 2.39 18.33 0.98
N GLY A 85 2.17 18.84 2.20
CA GLY A 85 0.94 19.60 2.51
C GLY A 85 -0.37 18.79 2.53
N ILE A 86 -0.31 17.48 2.37
CA ILE A 86 -1.48 16.61 2.47
C ILE A 86 -1.77 16.32 3.94
N HIS A 87 -2.88 16.84 4.44
CA HIS A 87 -3.27 16.69 5.86
C HIS A 87 -4.15 15.46 6.16
N ASN A 88 -4.19 14.49 5.26
CA ASN A 88 -5.04 13.30 5.40
C ASN A 88 -4.28 12.04 4.98
N GLN A 89 -4.15 11.09 5.92
CA GLN A 89 -3.42 9.83 5.68
C GLN A 89 -4.01 8.97 4.57
N ALA A 90 -5.32 8.98 4.39
CA ALA A 90 -5.97 8.22 3.34
C ALA A 90 -5.66 8.81 1.96
N LEU A 91 -5.72 10.14 1.83
CA LEU A 91 -5.36 10.84 0.60
C LEU A 91 -3.88 10.65 0.28
N ALA A 92 -2.99 10.73 1.28
CA ALA A 92 -1.56 10.49 1.12
C ALA A 92 -1.28 9.07 0.58
N ALA A 93 -1.95 8.07 1.15
CA ALA A 93 -1.83 6.68 0.72
C ALA A 93 -2.32 6.46 -0.72
N VAL A 94 -3.46 7.05 -1.07
CA VAL A 94 -4.02 7.01 -2.43
C VAL A 94 -3.08 7.70 -3.43
N SER A 95 -2.59 8.89 -3.09
CA SER A 95 -1.66 9.65 -3.95
C SER A 95 -0.34 8.90 -4.17
N ALA A 96 0.22 8.30 -3.12
CA ALA A 96 1.42 7.46 -3.21
C ALA A 96 1.18 6.25 -4.14
N SER A 97 0.04 5.57 -3.99
CA SER A 97 -0.31 4.41 -4.83
C SER A 97 -0.38 4.79 -6.31
N LEU A 98 -1.02 5.90 -6.64
CA LEU A 98 -1.11 6.40 -8.02
C LEU A 98 0.25 6.83 -8.56
N ALA A 99 1.09 7.46 -7.73
CA ALA A 99 2.43 7.87 -8.13
C ALA A 99 3.34 6.65 -8.40
N ILE A 100 3.24 5.60 -7.59
CA ILE A 100 3.98 4.36 -7.81
C ILE A 100 3.56 3.70 -9.13
N ILE A 101 2.26 3.59 -9.40
CA ILE A 101 1.77 2.99 -10.65
C ILE A 101 2.32 3.75 -11.88
N ARG A 102 2.29 5.09 -11.86
CA ARG A 102 2.86 5.90 -12.94
C ARG A 102 4.35 5.67 -13.13
N GLU A 103 5.09 5.56 -12.03
CA GLU A 103 6.54 5.34 -12.13
C GLU A 103 6.87 3.93 -12.65
N VAL A 104 6.02 2.92 -12.33
CA VAL A 104 6.13 1.58 -12.94
C VAL A 104 5.83 1.65 -14.45
N GLU A 105 4.84 2.44 -14.87
CA GLU A 105 4.55 2.65 -16.30
C GLU A 105 5.76 3.29 -17.01
N HIS A 106 6.39 4.30 -16.42
CA HIS A 106 7.63 4.91 -16.96
C HIS A 106 8.81 3.92 -16.99
N LEU A 107 8.97 3.11 -15.94
CA LEU A 107 9.96 2.04 -15.94
C LEU A 107 9.70 1.07 -17.09
N SER A 108 8.43 0.66 -17.25
CA SER A 108 8.00 -0.26 -18.31
C SER A 108 8.28 0.28 -19.72
N GLU A 109 7.98 1.54 -19.97
CA GLU A 109 8.25 2.20 -21.26
C GLU A 109 9.75 2.25 -21.60
N ARG A 110 10.61 2.38 -20.59
CA ARG A 110 12.08 2.40 -20.79
C ARG A 110 12.70 1.03 -21.01
N ARG A 111 12.08 -0.02 -20.45
CA ARG A 111 12.69 -1.36 -20.34
C ARG A 111 12.04 -2.40 -21.22
N PHE A 112 10.77 -2.23 -21.61
CA PHE A 112 9.96 -3.26 -22.25
C PHE A 112 9.27 -2.78 -23.52
N SER A 113 8.99 -3.72 -24.44
CA SER A 113 8.14 -3.48 -25.61
C SER A 113 6.66 -3.37 -25.21
N ALA A 114 5.83 -2.87 -26.10
CA ALA A 114 4.40 -2.70 -25.87
C ALA A 114 3.67 -4.01 -25.51
N GLU A 115 4.17 -5.15 -25.98
CA GLU A 115 3.59 -6.49 -25.72
C GLU A 115 3.96 -7.06 -24.34
N ASN A 116 5.04 -6.57 -23.75
CA ASN A 116 5.62 -7.08 -22.50
C ASN A 116 5.53 -6.06 -21.35
N LYS A 117 4.48 -5.26 -21.32
CA LYS A 117 4.34 -4.17 -20.35
C LYS A 117 4.29 -4.69 -18.92
N LEU A 118 5.12 -4.08 -18.08
CA LEU A 118 5.03 -4.15 -16.64
C LEU A 118 4.16 -2.98 -16.16
N THR A 119 3.28 -3.22 -15.21
CA THR A 119 2.51 -2.18 -14.52
C THR A 119 2.37 -2.57 -13.05
N ALA A 120 1.61 -1.81 -12.28
CA ALA A 120 1.31 -2.16 -10.90
C ALA A 120 -0.18 -1.99 -10.63
N SER A 121 -0.65 -2.63 -9.58
CA SER A 121 -1.99 -2.41 -9.03
C SER A 121 -1.92 -2.23 -7.54
N ALA A 122 -2.93 -1.56 -6.96
CA ALA A 122 -2.93 -1.28 -5.53
C ALA A 122 -4.29 -1.49 -4.87
N GLY A 123 -4.24 -1.87 -3.60
CA GLY A 123 -5.40 -1.92 -2.71
C GLY A 123 -5.16 -1.08 -1.46
N VAL A 124 -6.13 -0.22 -1.12
CA VAL A 124 -6.00 0.73 -0.01
C VAL A 124 -7.18 0.60 0.95
N CYS A 125 -6.90 0.46 2.24
CA CYS A 125 -7.93 0.39 3.28
C CYS A 125 -7.53 1.19 4.51
N SER A 126 -8.46 2.00 5.04
CA SER A 126 -8.28 2.79 6.25
C SER A 126 -9.12 2.22 7.40
N GLY A 127 -8.59 2.28 8.61
CA GLY A 127 -9.32 1.92 9.82
C GLY A 127 -8.41 1.51 10.98
N LYS A 128 -9.02 0.91 12.00
CA LYS A 128 -8.33 0.50 13.23
C LYS A 128 -7.48 -0.74 13.00
N VAL A 129 -6.24 -0.67 13.42
CA VAL A 129 -5.25 -1.75 13.40
C VAL A 129 -4.56 -1.86 14.76
N LEU A 130 -4.02 -3.02 15.05
CA LEU A 130 -3.09 -3.22 16.14
C LEU A 130 -1.67 -3.02 15.58
N VAL A 131 -0.93 -2.03 16.09
CA VAL A 131 0.43 -1.69 15.66
C VAL A 131 1.41 -1.99 16.77
N GLY A 132 2.49 -2.68 16.49
CA GLY A 132 3.53 -2.96 17.47
C GLY A 132 4.42 -4.13 17.09
N LEU A 133 5.25 -4.52 18.04
CA LEU A 133 6.10 -5.70 17.90
C LEU A 133 5.29 -6.98 18.03
N VAL A 134 5.36 -7.81 17.01
CA VAL A 134 4.70 -9.12 16.94
C VAL A 134 5.72 -10.19 16.59
N GLY A 135 5.68 -11.32 17.30
CA GLY A 135 6.57 -12.45 17.07
C GLY A 135 7.02 -13.15 18.33
N SER A 136 8.07 -13.92 18.20
CA SER A 136 8.74 -14.63 19.31
C SER A 136 10.00 -13.89 19.73
N HIS A 137 10.65 -14.36 20.84
CA HIS A 137 11.94 -13.82 21.28
C HIS A 137 13.04 -13.90 20.22
N GLN A 138 12.94 -14.87 19.30
CA GLN A 138 13.96 -15.11 18.27
C GLN A 138 13.69 -14.31 16.99
N HIS A 139 12.44 -13.88 16.77
CA HIS A 139 12.06 -13.12 15.59
C HIS A 139 10.88 -12.22 15.92
N MET A 140 11.12 -10.92 15.95
CA MET A 140 10.10 -9.89 16.16
C MET A 140 10.05 -8.94 14.96
N SER A 141 8.85 -8.59 14.54
CA SER A 141 8.61 -7.61 13.50
C SER A 141 7.68 -6.53 14.02
N HIS A 142 8.04 -5.27 13.80
CA HIS A 142 7.11 -4.16 14.00
C HIS A 142 6.16 -4.11 12.81
N THR A 143 4.89 -4.36 13.04
CA THR A 143 3.90 -4.50 11.95
C THR A 143 2.50 -4.10 12.40
N CYS A 144 1.61 -3.99 11.40
CA CYS A 144 0.16 -3.81 11.62
C CYS A 144 -0.59 -5.14 11.48
N ILE A 145 -1.56 -5.36 12.37
CA ILE A 145 -2.49 -6.50 12.32
C ILE A 145 -3.91 -5.97 12.38
N GLY A 146 -4.80 -6.55 11.59
CA GLY A 146 -6.23 -6.25 11.63
C GLY A 146 -6.94 -6.56 10.32
N ASP A 147 -8.27 -6.42 10.35
CA ASP A 147 -9.12 -6.63 9.17
C ASP A 147 -8.76 -5.66 8.02
N VAL A 148 -8.34 -4.44 8.36
CA VAL A 148 -7.85 -3.42 7.42
C VAL A 148 -6.72 -3.96 6.52
N VAL A 149 -5.77 -4.71 7.09
CA VAL A 149 -4.64 -5.31 6.35
C VAL A 149 -5.16 -6.35 5.35
N ASN A 150 -6.07 -7.22 5.80
CA ASN A 150 -6.66 -8.25 4.96
C ASN A 150 -7.52 -7.66 3.83
N VAL A 151 -8.25 -6.58 4.12
CA VAL A 151 -9.07 -5.88 3.13
C VAL A 151 -8.17 -5.22 2.07
N ALA A 152 -7.13 -4.50 2.49
CA ALA A 152 -6.19 -3.86 1.56
C ALA A 152 -5.51 -4.89 0.64
N ALA A 153 -5.02 -5.99 1.19
CA ALA A 153 -4.43 -7.09 0.41
C ALA A 153 -5.46 -7.72 -0.57
N ARG A 154 -6.72 -7.91 -0.13
CA ARG A 154 -7.76 -8.45 -1.00
C ARG A 154 -8.13 -7.50 -2.13
N LEU A 155 -8.21 -6.20 -1.85
CA LEU A 155 -8.48 -5.19 -2.87
C LEU A 155 -7.35 -5.15 -3.89
N GLN A 156 -6.09 -5.20 -3.46
CA GLN A 156 -4.96 -5.28 -4.37
C GLN A 156 -5.08 -6.50 -5.31
N GLY A 157 -5.38 -7.70 -4.77
CA GLY A 157 -5.56 -8.91 -5.58
C GLY A 157 -6.82 -8.94 -6.46
N LEU A 158 -7.71 -7.95 -6.37
CA LEU A 158 -8.87 -7.76 -7.25
C LEU A 158 -8.64 -6.64 -8.27
N ALA A 159 -7.65 -5.79 -8.04
CA ALA A 159 -7.36 -4.65 -8.90
C ALA A 159 -6.79 -5.13 -10.24
N GLU A 160 -7.29 -4.56 -11.32
CA GLU A 160 -6.70 -4.77 -12.64
C GLU A 160 -5.35 -4.05 -12.77
N PRO A 161 -4.49 -4.48 -13.72
CA PRO A 161 -3.26 -3.77 -14.04
C PRO A 161 -3.48 -2.26 -14.28
N GLY A 162 -2.78 -1.41 -13.52
CA GLY A 162 -2.92 0.05 -13.55
C GLY A 162 -4.06 0.60 -12.68
N GLU A 163 -4.73 -0.24 -11.88
CA GLU A 163 -5.88 0.17 -11.07
C GLU A 163 -5.51 0.31 -9.59
N VAL A 164 -6.14 1.30 -8.92
CA VAL A 164 -6.14 1.43 -7.47
C VAL A 164 -7.55 1.18 -6.96
N LEU A 165 -7.74 0.16 -6.13
CA LEU A 165 -9.00 -0.07 -5.42
C LEU A 165 -8.91 0.46 -3.99
N ILE A 166 -9.89 1.27 -3.60
CA ILE A 166 -9.97 1.85 -2.26
C ILE A 166 -11.23 1.39 -1.53
N ALA A 167 -11.08 0.96 -0.28
CA ALA A 167 -12.21 0.64 0.57
C ALA A 167 -13.11 1.88 0.77
N ASN A 168 -14.40 1.67 1.00
CA ASN A 168 -15.33 2.78 1.20
C ASN A 168 -14.94 3.66 2.40
N GLU A 169 -14.40 3.08 3.45
CA GLU A 169 -13.88 3.79 4.62
C GLU A 169 -12.73 4.75 4.25
N THR A 170 -11.84 4.31 3.34
CA THR A 170 -10.77 5.14 2.79
C THR A 170 -11.33 6.30 1.97
N TYR A 171 -12.30 6.03 1.11
CA TYR A 171 -12.97 7.06 0.31
C TYR A 171 -13.62 8.13 1.18
N GLN A 172 -14.37 7.71 2.20
CA GLN A 172 -15.00 8.63 3.15
C GLN A 172 -13.98 9.45 3.93
N SER A 173 -12.85 8.84 4.34
CA SER A 173 -11.76 9.55 5.00
C SER A 173 -11.14 10.62 4.09
N CYS A 174 -10.95 10.34 2.80
CA CYS A 174 -10.46 11.34 1.84
C CYS A 174 -11.43 12.54 1.74
N LEU A 175 -12.73 12.28 1.62
CA LEU A 175 -13.75 13.33 1.54
C LEU A 175 -13.80 14.21 2.80
N GLN A 176 -13.70 13.62 3.98
CA GLN A 176 -13.64 14.34 5.26
C GLN A 176 -12.39 15.25 5.35
N GLY A 177 -11.31 14.88 4.70
CA GLY A 177 -10.10 15.71 4.55
C GLY A 177 -10.24 16.83 3.50
N GLY A 178 -11.43 17.03 2.92
CA GLY A 178 -11.67 18.06 1.90
C GLY A 178 -11.16 17.71 0.50
N ALA A 179 -10.72 16.47 0.29
CA ALA A 179 -10.19 16.05 -1.00
C ALA A 179 -11.30 15.58 -1.95
N VAL A 180 -11.19 15.94 -3.22
CA VAL A 180 -11.98 15.35 -4.30
C VAL A 180 -11.21 14.19 -4.88
N VAL A 181 -11.70 12.97 -4.63
CA VAL A 181 -11.12 11.74 -5.20
C VAL A 181 -12.00 11.29 -6.36
N TRP A 182 -11.43 11.25 -7.55
CA TRP A 182 -12.13 10.79 -8.75
C TRP A 182 -12.21 9.26 -8.75
N VAL A 183 -13.42 8.73 -8.63
CA VAL A 183 -13.75 7.32 -8.75
C VAL A 183 -14.56 7.06 -10.00
N ASP A 184 -14.66 5.82 -10.45
CA ASP A 184 -15.43 5.44 -11.63
C ASP A 184 -16.97 5.59 -11.47
N GLY A 185 -17.41 6.16 -10.35
CA GLY A 185 -18.81 6.47 -10.03
C GLY A 185 -19.65 5.28 -9.58
N LYS A 186 -19.08 4.08 -9.46
CA LYS A 186 -19.79 2.87 -9.03
C LYS A 186 -19.14 2.26 -7.80
N ILE A 187 -19.93 2.13 -6.73
CA ILE A 187 -19.53 1.32 -5.58
C ILE A 187 -19.67 -0.15 -5.95
N ARG A 188 -18.64 -0.93 -5.63
CA ARG A 188 -18.56 -2.37 -5.87
C ARG A 188 -18.49 -3.09 -4.53
N GLU A 189 -18.76 -4.40 -4.54
CA GLU A 189 -18.68 -5.24 -3.35
C GLU A 189 -17.82 -6.47 -3.61
N ALA A 190 -17.01 -6.85 -2.64
CA ALA A 190 -16.21 -8.06 -2.67
C ALA A 190 -16.34 -8.84 -1.37
N ARG A 191 -16.37 -10.16 -1.47
CA ARG A 191 -16.28 -11.05 -0.31
C ARG A 191 -14.81 -11.23 0.09
N VAL A 192 -14.51 -10.95 1.34
CA VAL A 192 -13.21 -11.24 1.95
C VAL A 192 -13.36 -12.48 2.83
N LYS A 193 -12.40 -13.41 2.72
CA LYS A 193 -12.40 -14.67 3.49
C LYS A 193 -12.53 -14.35 4.98
N ASN A 194 -13.38 -15.10 5.68
CA ASN A 194 -13.67 -14.98 7.11
C ASN A 194 -14.36 -13.67 7.54
N ARG A 195 -14.82 -12.83 6.62
CA ARG A 195 -15.62 -11.65 6.91
C ARG A 195 -17.11 -11.92 6.65
N LYS A 196 -17.98 -11.57 7.63
CA LYS A 196 -19.44 -11.80 7.53
C LYS A 196 -20.11 -10.89 6.49
N GLN A 197 -19.63 -9.65 6.38
CA GLN A 197 -20.18 -8.65 5.44
C GLN A 197 -19.21 -8.43 4.28
N PRO A 198 -19.70 -8.21 3.04
CA PRO A 198 -18.85 -7.83 1.92
C PRO A 198 -18.17 -6.48 2.18
N VAL A 199 -17.01 -6.30 1.57
CA VAL A 199 -16.30 -5.03 1.55
C VAL A 199 -16.83 -4.21 0.39
N ARG A 200 -17.25 -2.99 0.67
CA ARG A 200 -17.61 -1.99 -0.34
C ARG A 200 -16.37 -1.22 -0.74
N TYR A 201 -16.15 -1.03 -2.02
CA TYR A 201 -14.96 -0.38 -2.54
C TYR A 201 -15.24 0.42 -3.82
N TRP A 202 -14.30 1.30 -4.11
CA TRP A 202 -14.30 2.16 -5.30
C TRP A 202 -13.06 1.87 -6.13
N SER A 203 -13.17 2.04 -7.44
CA SER A 203 -12.05 1.99 -8.36
C SER A 203 -11.63 3.40 -8.75
N LEU A 204 -10.33 3.64 -8.68
CA LEU A 204 -9.69 4.79 -9.31
C LEU A 204 -9.24 4.29 -10.67
N GLY A 205 -10.06 4.55 -11.70
CA GLY A 205 -9.85 4.00 -13.04
C GLY A 205 -8.56 4.51 -13.70
N LYS A 206 -8.09 3.74 -14.67
CA LYS A 206 -6.94 4.06 -15.52
C LYS A 206 -7.05 5.48 -16.09
N GLY A 207 -6.05 6.30 -15.87
CA GLY A 207 -5.92 7.62 -16.46
C GLY A 207 -6.77 8.75 -15.84
N LYS A 208 -7.58 8.48 -14.83
CA LYS A 208 -8.27 9.52 -14.06
C LYS A 208 -7.49 9.78 -12.77
N GLY A 209 -6.40 10.50 -12.92
CA GLY A 209 -5.59 10.93 -11.78
C GLY A 209 -6.41 11.73 -10.77
N VAL A 210 -5.99 11.68 -9.51
CA VAL A 210 -6.32 12.74 -8.54
C VAL A 210 -5.94 14.05 -9.26
N PRO A 211 -6.86 15.03 -9.37
CA PRO A 211 -6.47 16.32 -9.92
C PRO A 211 -5.25 16.81 -9.14
N PRO A 212 -4.28 17.47 -9.81
CA PRO A 212 -3.17 18.05 -9.07
C PRO A 212 -3.80 18.87 -7.95
N LEU A 213 -3.34 18.62 -6.72
CA LEU A 213 -3.74 19.42 -5.56
C LEU A 213 -3.44 20.87 -5.96
N SER A 214 -4.50 21.63 -6.25
CA SER A 214 -4.37 23.09 -6.31
C SER A 214 -4.02 23.52 -4.89
N LEU A 215 -2.76 23.85 -4.68
CA LEU A 215 -2.22 24.52 -3.50
C LEU A 215 -2.88 25.88 -3.34
#